data_ec57fa86d9c7ba440d58e661e66f77e5
#
_entry.id   ec57fa86d9c7ba440d58e661e66f77e5
#
_cell.length_a   1.000
_cell.length_b   1.000
_cell.length_c   1.000
_cell.angle_alpha   90.00
_cell.angle_beta   90.00
_cell.angle_gamma   90.00
#
_symmetry.space_group_name_H-M   'P 1'
#
loop_
_entity.id
_entity.type
_entity.pdbx_description
1 polymer ?
#
loop_
_entity_poly.entity_id
_entity_poly.type
_entity_poly.pdbx_seq_one_letter_code
_entity_poly.pdbx_strand_id
1 'polypeptide(L)'
;EGHLRYWKHEGAIAYDGYKVEIGYGTKESYSYNSMPNIFSGAPVLIDDYQPVGETFIGDITGINLNSLDGEDYRRHQGVRHPRTAVALTEQNKLLLVTVDGRADLAAGMTAKELTSFINQYFKPQHALNVDGGGSTTMYIRDSNLSATDVVNYPCDNKKFDHYGQRSVRTFILVKKHSNGQLFDSGDGSEDNPYIIKTARHMQDMHKVNYSKGMVYFRMEADVNMSGIDWQALNVSEPYDRLVHFDGNGHVIKGLKSQGNYASLFGVLCGVCKNLGIVDADIVAQNGGGILAGYVGIKIPTSDVLTG
;
A
#
# COMPACT_ATOMS: atom_id res chain seq x y z
N GLU A 1 17.72 2.87 -33.17
CA GLU A 1 17.40 4.31 -33.16
C GLU A 1 15.96 4.43 -32.67
N GLY A 2 15.79 4.75 -31.38
CA GLY A 2 14.48 4.92 -30.79
C GLY A 2 13.78 6.13 -31.40
N HIS A 3 12.51 6.01 -31.75
CA HIS A 3 11.70 7.15 -32.09
C HIS A 3 11.72 8.12 -30.92
N LEU A 4 12.30 9.30 -31.12
CA LEU A 4 12.23 10.39 -30.17
C LEU A 4 10.78 10.87 -30.11
N ARG A 5 10.06 10.43 -29.10
CA ARG A 5 8.74 10.96 -28.78
C ARG A 5 8.93 12.32 -28.17
N TYR A 6 8.77 13.36 -28.95
CA TYR A 6 8.77 14.72 -28.44
C TYR A 6 7.46 15.03 -27.76
N TRP A 7 7.36 14.63 -26.50
CA TRP A 7 6.29 15.15 -25.66
C TRP A 7 6.68 16.54 -25.20
N LYS A 8 5.89 17.55 -25.58
CA LYS A 8 6.07 18.87 -25.00
C LYS A 8 5.87 18.78 -23.49
N HIS A 9 6.73 19.45 -22.74
CA HIS A 9 6.69 19.49 -21.28
C HIS A 9 6.89 18.10 -20.63
N GLU A 10 7.83 17.36 -21.16
CA GLU A 10 8.30 16.14 -20.50
C GLU A 10 8.89 16.46 -19.12
N GLY A 11 8.58 15.63 -18.15
CA GLY A 11 9.04 15.76 -16.78
C GLY A 11 9.69 14.48 -16.27
N ALA A 12 10.29 14.58 -15.11
CA ALA A 12 10.88 13.47 -14.40
C ALA A 12 10.50 13.49 -12.92
N ILE A 13 10.42 12.28 -12.37
CA ILE A 13 10.42 12.03 -10.94
C ILE A 13 11.74 11.38 -10.59
N ALA A 14 12.46 11.95 -9.63
CA ALA A 14 13.68 11.40 -9.10
C ALA A 14 13.53 11.13 -7.60
N TYR A 15 14.05 10.00 -7.12
CA TYR A 15 13.94 9.66 -5.70
C TYR A 15 15.05 8.71 -5.24
N ASP A 16 15.38 8.79 -3.95
CA ASP A 16 16.41 7.98 -3.29
C ASP A 16 15.86 7.12 -2.13
N GLY A 17 14.55 7.14 -1.92
CA GLY A 17 13.87 6.47 -0.82
C GLY A 17 13.52 7.41 0.36
N TYR A 18 14.08 8.60 0.40
CA TYR A 18 13.83 9.62 1.42
C TYR A 18 13.32 10.93 0.83
N LYS A 19 13.86 11.31 -0.32
CA LYS A 19 13.54 12.54 -1.03
C LYS A 19 12.93 12.21 -2.38
N VAL A 20 11.94 13.00 -2.76
CA VAL A 20 11.32 12.97 -4.09
C VAL A 20 11.47 14.35 -4.70
N GLU A 21 11.88 14.40 -5.94
CA GLU A 21 11.92 15.61 -6.77
C GLU A 21 11.04 15.39 -8.01
N ILE A 22 10.27 16.39 -8.38
CA ILE A 22 9.45 16.39 -9.60
C ILE A 22 9.75 17.69 -10.33
N GLY A 23 10.00 17.61 -11.61
CA GLY A 23 10.27 18.79 -12.44
C GLY A 23 10.37 18.44 -13.91
N TYR A 24 10.78 19.42 -14.72
CA TYR A 24 11.06 19.20 -16.14
C TYR A 24 12.25 18.26 -16.33
N GLY A 25 12.07 17.28 -17.21
CA GLY A 25 13.13 16.37 -17.64
C GLY A 25 13.87 16.93 -18.84
N THR A 26 15.10 17.38 -18.65
CA THR A 26 16.02 17.71 -19.73
C THR A 26 17.19 16.75 -19.73
N LYS A 27 17.93 16.68 -20.85
CA LYS A 27 19.14 15.86 -20.91
C LYS A 27 20.13 16.25 -19.81
N GLU A 28 20.24 17.53 -19.54
CA GLU A 28 21.08 18.09 -18.50
C GLU A 28 20.59 17.68 -17.12
N SER A 29 19.28 17.80 -16.83
CA SER A 29 18.71 17.41 -15.52
C SER A 29 18.92 15.94 -15.21
N TYR A 30 18.81 15.06 -16.19
CA TYR A 30 19.09 13.63 -16.01
C TYR A 30 20.57 13.35 -15.77
N SER A 31 21.48 14.08 -16.45
CA SER A 31 22.92 13.88 -16.33
C SER A 31 23.50 14.33 -14.99
N TYR A 32 22.89 15.33 -14.36
CA TYR A 32 23.37 15.89 -13.09
C TYR A 32 22.59 15.40 -11.87
N ASN A 33 21.51 14.65 -12.08
CA ASN A 33 20.74 14.13 -10.96
C ASN A 33 21.47 12.91 -10.35
N SER A 34 21.83 13.04 -9.08
CA SER A 34 22.52 11.99 -8.32
C SER A 34 21.58 10.95 -7.70
N MET A 35 20.26 11.11 -7.85
CA MET A 35 19.29 10.17 -7.30
C MET A 35 19.32 8.83 -8.05
N PRO A 36 19.29 7.70 -7.34
CA PRO A 36 19.45 6.38 -7.95
C PRO A 36 18.25 5.94 -8.81
N ASN A 37 17.11 6.56 -8.62
CA ASN A 37 15.89 6.20 -9.34
C ASN A 37 15.32 7.44 -10.03
N ILE A 38 15.20 7.36 -11.35
CA ILE A 38 14.60 8.42 -12.17
C ILE A 38 13.67 7.76 -13.17
N PHE A 39 12.47 8.27 -13.31
CA PHE A 39 11.60 7.91 -14.42
C PHE A 39 10.88 9.14 -14.99
N SER A 40 10.63 9.10 -16.28
CA SER A 40 10.00 10.21 -17.00
C SER A 40 8.49 10.02 -17.14
N GLY A 41 7.82 11.13 -17.35
CA GLY A 41 6.41 11.20 -17.69
C GLY A 41 6.13 12.47 -18.48
N ALA A 42 4.93 12.60 -18.97
CA ALA A 42 4.47 13.81 -19.65
C ALA A 42 2.93 13.92 -19.63
N PRO A 43 2.43 15.14 -19.55
CA PRO A 43 3.14 16.41 -19.36
C PRO A 43 3.40 16.72 -17.88
N VAL A 44 4.30 17.67 -17.59
CA VAL A 44 4.31 18.38 -16.31
C VAL A 44 2.97 19.11 -16.18
N LEU A 45 2.25 18.93 -15.09
CA LEU A 45 0.93 19.51 -14.85
C LEU A 45 1.03 20.80 -14.04
N ILE A 46 1.87 20.78 -13.03
CA ILE A 46 2.11 21.91 -12.13
C ILE A 46 3.60 22.02 -11.90
N ASP A 47 4.14 23.22 -12.02
CA ASP A 47 5.54 23.52 -11.77
C ASP A 47 5.63 24.77 -10.88
N ASP A 48 6.27 24.62 -9.72
CA ASP A 48 6.38 25.65 -8.68
C ASP A 48 5.06 26.39 -8.42
N TYR A 49 4.02 25.62 -8.11
CA TYR A 49 2.62 26.07 -7.89
C TYR A 49 1.91 26.63 -9.12
N GLN A 50 2.56 26.69 -10.30
CA GLN A 50 1.94 27.20 -11.51
C GLN A 50 1.30 26.08 -12.33
N PRO A 51 0.01 26.19 -12.69
CA PRO A 51 -0.71 25.16 -13.44
C PRO A 51 -0.33 25.20 -14.93
N VAL A 52 0.86 24.76 -15.27
CA VAL A 52 1.40 24.75 -16.64
C VAL A 52 0.68 23.79 -17.56
N GLY A 53 0.06 22.75 -17.01
CA GLY A 53 -0.73 21.76 -17.75
C GLY A 53 -1.95 22.29 -18.48
N GLU A 54 -2.32 23.52 -18.24
CA GLU A 54 -3.44 24.17 -18.93
C GLU A 54 -3.07 24.76 -20.30
N THR A 55 -1.78 24.84 -20.61
CA THR A 55 -1.26 25.62 -21.75
C THR A 55 -0.55 24.81 -22.83
N PHE A 56 -0.34 23.50 -22.65
CA PHE A 56 0.57 22.77 -23.57
C PHE A 56 -0.01 22.40 -24.92
N ILE A 57 -1.32 22.35 -25.06
CA ILE A 57 -1.91 21.84 -26.32
C ILE A 57 -1.90 22.92 -27.38
N GLY A 58 -1.82 24.17 -27.00
CA GLY A 58 -2.01 25.30 -27.88
C GLY A 58 -3.46 25.38 -28.37
N ASP A 59 -3.68 26.05 -29.48
CA ASP A 59 -5.00 26.15 -30.09
C ASP A 59 -5.32 24.84 -30.85
N ILE A 60 -6.34 24.13 -30.37
CA ILE A 60 -6.88 22.92 -30.98
C ILE A 60 -8.28 23.14 -31.55
N THR A 61 -8.72 24.41 -31.68
CA THR A 61 -10.03 24.76 -32.21
C THR A 61 -10.22 24.19 -33.62
N GLY A 62 -11.27 23.42 -33.82
CA GLY A 62 -11.58 22.79 -35.11
C GLY A 62 -10.76 21.54 -35.44
N ILE A 63 -9.86 21.10 -34.57
CA ILE A 63 -9.08 19.86 -34.77
C ILE A 63 -9.87 18.67 -34.19
N ASN A 64 -10.11 17.65 -35.04
CA ASN A 64 -10.60 16.37 -34.53
C ASN A 64 -9.44 15.59 -33.91
N LEU A 65 -9.29 15.68 -32.59
CA LEU A 65 -8.20 15.03 -31.85
C LEU A 65 -8.17 13.50 -32.02
N ASN A 66 -9.33 12.88 -32.24
CA ASN A 66 -9.41 11.43 -32.41
C ASN A 66 -8.90 10.95 -33.76
N SER A 67 -8.78 11.84 -34.76
CA SER A 67 -8.20 11.53 -36.06
C SER A 67 -6.67 11.66 -36.11
N LEU A 68 -6.07 12.23 -35.06
CA LEU A 68 -4.62 12.34 -34.96
C LEU A 68 -3.97 10.99 -34.63
N ASP A 69 -2.70 10.83 -34.95
CA ASP A 69 -1.91 9.68 -34.57
C ASP A 69 -1.93 9.45 -33.06
N GLY A 70 -1.88 8.19 -32.62
CA GLY A 70 -1.88 7.83 -31.20
C GLY A 70 -0.71 8.44 -30.41
N GLU A 71 0.38 8.73 -31.09
CA GLU A 71 1.59 9.33 -30.53
C GLU A 71 1.60 10.87 -30.60
N ASP A 72 0.57 11.49 -31.21
CA ASP A 72 0.45 12.96 -31.24
C ASP A 72 0.14 13.48 -29.83
N TYR A 73 0.99 14.36 -29.32
CA TYR A 73 0.85 14.93 -27.97
C TYR A 73 -0.48 15.68 -27.79
N ARG A 74 -1.01 16.31 -28.86
CA ARG A 74 -2.30 17.02 -28.81
C ARG A 74 -3.44 16.05 -28.56
N ARG A 75 -3.43 14.91 -29.24
CA ARG A 75 -4.40 13.84 -29.01
C ARG A 75 -4.27 13.28 -27.61
N HIS A 76 -3.07 12.91 -27.20
CA HIS A 76 -2.84 12.30 -25.92
C HIS A 76 -3.23 13.20 -24.75
N GLN A 77 -2.94 14.49 -24.84
CA GLN A 77 -3.23 15.46 -23.78
C GLN A 77 -4.66 16.02 -23.85
N GLY A 78 -5.21 16.18 -25.06
CA GLY A 78 -6.50 16.80 -25.30
C GLY A 78 -7.70 15.86 -25.25
N VAL A 79 -7.50 14.55 -25.31
CA VAL A 79 -8.59 13.57 -25.20
C VAL A 79 -8.71 13.07 -23.76
N ARG A 80 -9.94 12.80 -23.34
CA ARG A 80 -10.19 12.20 -22.03
C ARG A 80 -9.75 10.76 -21.99
N HIS A 81 -8.89 10.43 -21.03
CA HIS A 81 -8.34 9.11 -20.79
C HIS A 81 -8.30 8.81 -19.28
N PRO A 82 -8.20 7.52 -18.87
CA PRO A 82 -7.66 7.21 -17.55
C PRO A 82 -6.30 7.85 -17.38
N ARG A 83 -6.06 8.45 -16.23
CA ARG A 83 -4.83 9.19 -15.95
C ARG A 83 -4.19 8.71 -14.66
N THR A 84 -2.88 8.78 -14.63
CA THR A 84 -2.07 8.63 -13.42
C THR A 84 -1.22 9.87 -13.25
N ALA A 85 -1.24 10.47 -12.08
CA ALA A 85 -0.38 11.60 -11.77
C ALA A 85 0.31 11.42 -10.43
N VAL A 86 1.50 11.99 -10.33
CA VAL A 86 2.26 12.07 -9.10
C VAL A 86 2.47 13.54 -8.79
N ALA A 87 2.21 13.95 -7.55
CA ALA A 87 2.39 15.34 -7.16
C ALA A 87 3.09 15.44 -5.80
N LEU A 88 3.79 16.55 -5.59
CA LEU A 88 4.53 16.84 -4.37
C LEU A 88 4.01 18.14 -3.76
N THR A 89 3.56 18.09 -2.51
CA THR A 89 3.10 19.26 -1.78
C THR A 89 4.26 20.01 -1.12
N GLU A 90 4.02 21.26 -0.70
CA GLU A 90 4.95 22.07 0.07
C GLU A 90 5.46 21.36 1.35
N GLN A 91 4.60 20.54 1.99
CA GLN A 91 4.99 19.77 3.18
C GLN A 91 5.68 18.44 2.83
N ASN A 92 6.20 18.28 1.62
CA ASN A 92 6.81 17.05 1.10
C ASN A 92 5.88 15.83 1.17
N LYS A 93 4.56 16.03 1.07
CA LYS A 93 3.61 14.92 0.94
C LYS A 93 3.54 14.50 -0.51
N LEU A 94 3.73 13.22 -0.76
CA LEU A 94 3.55 12.61 -2.07
C LEU A 94 2.07 12.30 -2.29
N LEU A 95 1.50 12.82 -3.38
CA LEU A 95 0.15 12.49 -3.82
C LEU A 95 0.26 11.55 -5.02
N LEU A 96 -0.42 10.43 -4.94
CA LEU A 96 -0.63 9.50 -6.05
C LEU A 96 -2.09 9.60 -6.47
N VAL A 97 -2.33 9.97 -7.72
CA VAL A 97 -3.66 10.25 -8.24
C VAL A 97 -3.95 9.34 -9.41
N THR A 98 -5.06 8.62 -9.37
CA THR A 98 -5.60 7.88 -10.50
C THR A 98 -6.97 8.45 -10.89
N VAL A 99 -7.22 8.53 -12.19
CA VAL A 99 -8.51 8.92 -12.76
C VAL A 99 -8.98 7.78 -13.64
N ASP A 100 -10.14 7.22 -13.33
CA ASP A 100 -10.75 6.18 -14.16
C ASP A 100 -11.32 6.75 -15.44
N GLY A 101 -11.40 5.93 -16.48
CA GLY A 101 -11.92 6.37 -17.77
C GLY A 101 -12.11 5.21 -18.74
N ARG A 102 -12.51 5.52 -19.97
CA ARG A 102 -12.83 4.54 -21.04
C ARG A 102 -13.89 3.53 -20.62
N ALA A 103 -14.80 3.93 -19.76
CA ALA A 103 -15.93 3.14 -19.30
C ALA A 103 -17.19 4.01 -19.28
N ASP A 104 -18.36 3.38 -19.36
CA ASP A 104 -19.65 4.08 -19.41
C ASP A 104 -19.87 4.99 -18.17
N LEU A 105 -19.32 4.58 -17.02
CA LEU A 105 -19.45 5.31 -15.76
C LEU A 105 -18.28 6.27 -15.48
N ALA A 106 -17.23 6.26 -16.33
CA ALA A 106 -16.03 7.08 -16.13
C ALA A 106 -15.45 7.52 -17.48
N ALA A 107 -15.57 8.80 -17.79
CA ALA A 107 -15.07 9.37 -19.05
C ALA A 107 -13.54 9.53 -19.08
N GLY A 108 -12.91 9.69 -17.94
CA GLY A 108 -11.52 10.13 -17.81
C GLY A 108 -11.38 11.65 -17.81
N MET A 109 -10.14 12.11 -17.85
CA MET A 109 -9.80 13.52 -17.91
C MET A 109 -8.81 13.83 -19.02
N THR A 110 -8.90 15.04 -19.60
CA THR A 110 -7.82 15.67 -20.35
C THR A 110 -6.69 16.08 -19.41
N ALA A 111 -5.51 16.38 -19.94
CA ALA A 111 -4.41 16.90 -19.12
C ALA A 111 -4.78 18.24 -18.46
N LYS A 112 -5.52 19.11 -19.17
CA LYS A 112 -6.01 20.37 -18.63
C LYS A 112 -6.97 20.18 -17.46
N GLU A 113 -7.98 19.32 -17.61
CA GLU A 113 -8.94 19.00 -16.54
C GLU A 113 -8.25 18.43 -15.31
N LEU A 114 -7.28 17.51 -15.51
CA LEU A 114 -6.49 16.93 -14.41
C LEU A 114 -5.65 18.00 -13.70
N THR A 115 -5.00 18.89 -14.46
CA THR A 115 -4.24 20.02 -13.90
C THR A 115 -5.13 20.91 -13.05
N SER A 116 -6.28 21.32 -13.58
CA SER A 116 -7.24 22.16 -12.87
C SER A 116 -7.75 21.50 -11.61
N PHE A 117 -8.07 20.20 -11.68
CA PHE A 117 -8.53 19.42 -10.53
C PHE A 117 -7.45 19.34 -9.43
N ILE A 118 -6.23 18.94 -9.79
CA ILE A 118 -5.14 18.81 -8.80
C ILE A 118 -4.82 20.18 -8.18
N ASN A 119 -4.76 21.23 -8.99
CA ASN A 119 -4.49 22.58 -8.51
C ASN A 119 -5.58 23.09 -7.56
N GLN A 120 -6.84 22.86 -7.90
CA GLN A 120 -7.98 23.32 -7.09
C GLN A 120 -8.03 22.66 -5.71
N TYR A 121 -7.83 21.35 -5.65
CA TYR A 121 -8.08 20.58 -4.42
C TYR A 121 -6.84 20.33 -3.56
N PHE A 122 -5.65 20.29 -4.16
CA PHE A 122 -4.44 19.88 -3.44
C PHE A 122 -3.34 20.95 -3.43
N LYS A 123 -3.35 21.89 -4.37
CA LYS A 123 -2.35 22.96 -4.50
C LYS A 123 -0.91 22.49 -4.31
N PRO A 124 -0.48 21.43 -5.02
CA PRO A 124 0.88 20.92 -4.85
C PRO A 124 1.90 21.89 -5.44
N GLN A 125 3.15 21.79 -5.00
CA GLN A 125 4.24 22.53 -5.59
C GLN A 125 4.55 22.03 -7.00
N HIS A 126 4.59 20.70 -7.17
CA HIS A 126 4.85 20.08 -8.47
C HIS A 126 3.87 18.94 -8.73
N ALA A 127 3.52 18.72 -10.00
CA ALA A 127 2.73 17.57 -10.43
C ALA A 127 3.13 17.12 -11.83
N LEU A 128 3.20 15.81 -12.04
CA LEU A 128 3.56 15.19 -13.29
C LEU A 128 2.53 14.11 -13.66
N ASN A 129 2.03 14.16 -14.91
CA ASN A 129 1.29 13.04 -15.48
C ASN A 129 2.27 11.95 -15.91
N VAL A 130 1.96 10.71 -15.57
CA VAL A 130 2.72 9.53 -15.98
C VAL A 130 1.87 8.65 -16.89
N ASP A 131 2.28 7.40 -17.16
CA ASP A 131 1.52 6.52 -18.03
C ASP A 131 0.06 6.37 -17.56
N GLY A 132 -0.84 6.31 -18.51
CA GLY A 132 -2.28 6.30 -18.30
C GLY A 132 -2.98 5.16 -19.03
N GLY A 133 -4.25 5.36 -19.34
CA GLY A 133 -5.04 4.35 -20.04
C GLY A 133 -5.14 3.05 -19.25
N GLY A 134 -4.85 1.92 -19.87
CA GLY A 134 -4.89 0.61 -19.22
C GLY A 134 -3.83 0.40 -18.13
N SER A 135 -2.78 1.23 -18.10
CA SER A 135 -1.75 1.19 -17.06
C SER A 135 -2.16 1.91 -15.77
N THR A 136 -3.26 2.67 -15.80
CA THR A 136 -3.79 3.37 -14.62
C THR A 136 -4.33 2.36 -13.62
N THR A 137 -3.53 2.01 -12.63
CA THR A 137 -3.91 1.06 -11.58
C THR A 137 -3.36 1.53 -10.24
N MET A 138 -4.21 1.57 -9.23
CA MET A 138 -3.83 1.85 -7.85
C MET A 138 -4.14 0.64 -6.99
N TYR A 139 -3.11 0.09 -6.39
CA TYR A 139 -3.18 -1.03 -5.47
C TYR A 139 -2.90 -0.53 -4.05
N ILE A 140 -3.78 -0.83 -3.12
CA ILE A 140 -3.60 -0.54 -1.69
C ILE A 140 -3.78 -1.84 -0.93
N ARG A 141 -2.70 -2.36 -0.37
CA ARG A 141 -2.74 -3.62 0.37
C ARG A 141 -3.70 -3.54 1.55
N ASP A 142 -4.43 -4.62 1.76
CA ASP A 142 -5.43 -4.77 2.84
C ASP A 142 -6.52 -3.68 2.76
N SER A 143 -6.87 -3.26 1.54
CA SER A 143 -7.93 -2.28 1.32
C SER A 143 -9.30 -2.92 1.50
N ASN A 144 -10.18 -2.24 2.22
CA ASN A 144 -11.59 -2.64 2.31
C ASN A 144 -12.43 -2.18 1.11
N LEU A 145 -11.81 -1.51 0.13
CA LEU A 145 -12.51 -0.94 -1.02
C LEU A 145 -12.75 -1.96 -2.14
N SER A 146 -11.94 -3.01 -2.21
CA SER A 146 -12.13 -4.10 -3.18
C SER A 146 -11.54 -5.42 -2.68
N ALA A 147 -12.03 -6.54 -3.25
CA ALA A 147 -11.50 -7.87 -2.93
C ALA A 147 -10.11 -8.15 -3.55
N THR A 148 -9.65 -7.31 -4.46
CA THR A 148 -8.36 -7.46 -5.17
C THR A 148 -7.30 -6.49 -4.65
N ASP A 149 -7.63 -5.64 -3.68
CA ASP A 149 -6.81 -4.49 -3.26
C ASP A 149 -6.56 -3.45 -4.36
N VAL A 150 -7.04 -3.65 -5.59
CA VAL A 150 -7.08 -2.62 -6.63
C VAL A 150 -8.24 -1.69 -6.33
N VAL A 151 -7.95 -0.43 -6.03
CA VAL A 151 -8.95 0.51 -5.50
C VAL A 151 -9.58 1.42 -6.54
N ASN A 152 -9.01 1.49 -7.74
CA ASN A 152 -9.62 2.14 -8.89
C ASN A 152 -10.25 1.12 -9.85
N TYR A 153 -10.74 1.57 -11.01
CA TYR A 153 -11.41 0.75 -12.03
C TYR A 153 -10.59 0.71 -13.33
N PRO A 154 -9.57 -0.16 -13.43
CA PRO A 154 -8.72 -0.27 -14.62
C PRO A 154 -9.53 -0.72 -15.84
N CYS A 155 -9.20 -0.20 -17.03
CA CYS A 155 -10.10 -0.25 -18.18
C CYS A 155 -9.82 -1.32 -19.24
N ASP A 156 -8.77 -2.15 -19.11
CA ASP A 156 -8.38 -3.06 -20.21
C ASP A 156 -9.32 -4.24 -20.41
N ASN A 157 -10.05 -4.66 -19.40
CA ASN A 157 -11.09 -5.69 -19.53
C ASN A 157 -12.43 -5.13 -20.06
N LYS A 158 -12.52 -3.81 -20.32
CA LYS A 158 -13.72 -3.10 -20.79
C LYS A 158 -14.94 -3.23 -19.85
N LYS A 159 -14.68 -3.43 -18.56
CA LYS A 159 -15.70 -3.49 -17.52
C LYS A 159 -15.39 -2.43 -16.47
N PHE A 160 -16.42 -1.96 -15.78
CA PHE A 160 -16.24 -1.06 -14.64
C PHE A 160 -16.14 -1.90 -13.36
N ASP A 161 -14.98 -2.56 -13.18
CA ASP A 161 -14.68 -3.42 -12.05
C ASP A 161 -13.18 -3.30 -11.65
N HIS A 162 -12.76 -4.02 -10.62
CA HIS A 162 -11.40 -3.95 -10.08
C HIS A 162 -10.43 -4.99 -10.70
N TYR A 163 -10.73 -5.53 -11.90
CA TYR A 163 -9.97 -6.64 -12.51
C TYR A 163 -9.34 -6.30 -13.86
N GLY A 164 -9.49 -5.06 -14.34
CA GLY A 164 -9.03 -4.63 -15.65
C GLY A 164 -7.59 -4.13 -15.71
N GLN A 165 -6.74 -4.45 -14.73
CA GLN A 165 -5.36 -3.99 -14.68
C GLN A 165 -4.51 -4.60 -15.79
N ARG A 166 -3.65 -3.78 -16.38
CA ARG A 166 -2.65 -4.20 -17.37
C ARG A 166 -1.38 -4.72 -16.69
N SER A 167 -0.75 -5.74 -17.28
CA SER A 167 0.61 -6.08 -16.92
C SER A 167 1.56 -4.96 -17.33
N VAL A 168 2.26 -4.37 -16.38
CA VAL A 168 3.22 -3.28 -16.57
C VAL A 168 4.62 -3.71 -16.11
N ARG A 169 5.67 -3.13 -16.71
CA ARG A 169 7.06 -3.45 -16.34
C ARG A 169 7.58 -2.58 -15.19
N THR A 170 6.98 -1.43 -14.97
CA THR A 170 7.41 -0.45 -13.96
C THR A 170 6.21 0.02 -13.16
N PHE A 171 6.42 0.26 -11.88
CA PHE A 171 5.41 0.78 -10.97
C PHE A 171 6.07 1.59 -9.85
N ILE A 172 5.31 2.47 -9.22
CA ILE A 172 5.73 3.19 -8.02
C ILE A 172 5.27 2.38 -6.80
N LEU A 173 6.23 1.95 -5.99
CA LEU A 173 5.95 1.28 -4.74
C LEU A 173 6.17 2.24 -3.57
N VAL A 174 5.09 2.54 -2.85
CA VAL A 174 5.18 3.29 -1.60
C VAL A 174 5.02 2.31 -0.44
N LYS A 175 6.07 2.19 0.36
CA LYS A 175 6.06 1.39 1.58
C LYS A 175 6.03 2.34 2.76
N LYS A 176 5.02 2.22 3.62
CA LYS A 176 5.03 2.94 4.90
C LYS A 176 6.29 2.54 5.65
N HIS A 177 7.19 3.49 5.87
CA HIS A 177 8.32 3.26 6.75
C HIS A 177 7.75 3.22 8.18
N SER A 178 7.75 2.05 8.80
CA SER A 178 7.57 1.99 10.25
C SER A 178 8.86 2.54 10.86
N ASN A 179 8.81 3.60 11.61
CA ASN A 179 9.95 4.15 12.39
C ASN A 179 10.39 3.16 13.51
N GLY A 180 10.59 1.88 13.17
CA GLY A 180 10.73 0.79 14.13
C GLY A 180 9.41 0.40 14.81
N GLN A 181 8.32 1.07 14.51
CA GLN A 181 7.02 0.78 15.09
C GLN A 181 6.40 -0.43 14.40
N LEU A 182 6.30 -1.53 15.12
CA LEU A 182 5.77 -2.80 14.63
C LEU A 182 4.23 -2.79 14.50
N PHE A 183 3.56 -1.92 15.24
CA PHE A 183 2.10 -1.85 15.36
C PHE A 183 1.58 -0.46 15.03
N ASP A 184 0.25 -0.33 14.93
CA ASP A 184 -0.40 0.95 14.63
C ASP A 184 -0.11 2.01 15.70
N SER A 185 -0.12 1.60 16.96
CA SER A 185 0.21 2.39 18.14
C SER A 185 0.48 1.49 19.34
N GLY A 186 0.77 2.09 20.48
CA GLY A 186 1.03 1.41 21.74
C GLY A 186 2.50 1.09 21.99
N ASP A 187 2.80 0.70 23.22
CA ASP A 187 4.13 0.27 23.68
C ASP A 187 4.11 -1.15 24.27
N GLY A 188 2.93 -1.81 24.25
CA GLY A 188 2.73 -3.18 24.74
C GLY A 188 2.51 -3.28 26.25
N SER A 189 2.40 -2.16 26.98
CA SER A 189 1.95 -2.14 28.36
C SER A 189 0.45 -2.37 28.50
N GLU A 190 -0.02 -2.62 29.72
CA GLU A 190 -1.44 -2.80 30.02
C GLU A 190 -2.27 -1.55 29.69
N ASP A 191 -1.75 -0.39 30.06
CA ASP A 191 -2.43 0.90 29.83
C ASP A 191 -2.34 1.38 28.37
N ASN A 192 -1.35 0.88 27.61
CA ASN A 192 -1.11 1.27 26.23
C ASN A 192 -0.73 0.05 25.36
N PRO A 193 -1.68 -0.87 25.12
CA PRO A 193 -1.43 -2.11 24.39
C PRO A 193 -1.02 -1.84 22.92
N TYR A 194 -0.24 -2.74 22.34
CA TYR A 194 0.02 -2.71 20.90
C TYR A 194 -1.27 -2.90 20.11
N ILE A 195 -1.56 -1.98 19.18
CA ILE A 195 -2.78 -1.99 18.40
C ILE A 195 -2.60 -2.78 17.10
N ILE A 196 -3.44 -3.80 16.93
CA ILE A 196 -3.46 -4.69 15.78
C ILE A 196 -4.63 -4.33 14.87
N LYS A 197 -4.32 -4.02 13.59
CA LYS A 197 -5.32 -3.72 12.55
C LYS A 197 -5.11 -4.51 11.27
N THR A 198 -3.95 -5.16 11.11
CA THR A 198 -3.57 -5.82 9.85
C THR A 198 -2.90 -7.16 10.09
N ALA A 199 -2.89 -8.01 9.08
CA ALA A 199 -2.17 -9.28 9.09
C ALA A 199 -0.66 -9.10 9.33
N ARG A 200 -0.09 -7.99 8.88
CA ARG A 200 1.30 -7.64 9.16
C ARG A 200 1.53 -7.40 10.66
N HIS A 201 0.64 -6.69 11.34
CA HIS A 201 0.75 -6.50 12.80
C HIS A 201 0.71 -7.86 13.52
N MET A 202 -0.10 -8.81 13.04
CA MET A 202 -0.05 -10.18 13.56
C MET A 202 1.33 -10.80 13.38
N GLN A 203 1.91 -10.76 12.17
CA GLN A 203 3.26 -11.27 11.91
C GLN A 203 4.34 -10.55 12.73
N ASP A 204 4.17 -9.28 12.98
CA ASP A 204 5.12 -8.46 13.75
C ASP A 204 5.12 -8.79 15.26
N MET A 205 4.11 -9.53 15.76
CA MET A 205 4.14 -10.10 17.12
C MET A 205 5.38 -10.97 17.36
N HIS A 206 5.90 -11.64 16.34
CA HIS A 206 7.14 -12.42 16.45
C HIS A 206 8.40 -11.59 16.71
N LYS A 207 8.36 -10.31 16.40
CA LYS A 207 9.49 -9.36 16.54
C LYS A 207 9.49 -8.61 17.86
N VAL A 208 8.46 -8.79 18.66
CA VAL A 208 8.35 -8.13 19.97
C VAL A 208 9.35 -8.74 20.95
N ASN A 209 9.90 -7.89 21.82
CA ASN A 209 10.74 -8.32 22.93
C ASN A 209 9.86 -8.70 24.14
N TYR A 210 9.75 -10.00 24.42
CA TYR A 210 8.98 -10.54 25.54
C TYR A 210 9.78 -10.67 26.84
N SER A 211 11.06 -10.35 26.86
CA SER A 211 11.92 -10.53 28.04
C SER A 211 11.51 -9.66 29.25
N LYS A 212 10.68 -8.66 29.02
CA LYS A 212 10.19 -7.74 30.07
C LYS A 212 8.91 -8.21 30.77
N GLY A 213 8.38 -9.38 30.41
CA GLY A 213 7.16 -9.94 30.98
C GLY A 213 5.95 -9.91 30.06
N MET A 214 4.76 -9.70 30.62
CA MET A 214 3.50 -9.70 29.85
C MET A 214 3.47 -8.57 28.83
N VAL A 215 3.11 -8.93 27.59
CA VAL A 215 2.91 -7.97 26.51
C VAL A 215 1.42 -7.96 26.13
N TYR A 216 0.87 -6.77 26.06
CA TYR A 216 -0.54 -6.55 25.79
C TYR A 216 -0.75 -6.15 24.34
N PHE A 217 -1.73 -6.84 23.71
CA PHE A 217 -2.20 -6.58 22.34
C PHE A 217 -3.70 -6.37 22.33
N ARG A 218 -4.18 -5.47 21.48
CA ARG A 218 -5.59 -5.22 21.25
C ARG A 218 -5.88 -5.07 19.79
N MET A 219 -6.89 -5.77 19.29
CA MET A 219 -7.40 -5.57 17.93
C MET A 219 -8.33 -4.35 17.88
N GLU A 220 -8.20 -3.58 16.79
CA GLU A 220 -9.12 -2.48 16.46
C GLU A 220 -9.66 -2.58 15.02
N ALA A 221 -9.47 -3.73 14.39
CA ALA A 221 -10.08 -4.10 13.11
C ALA A 221 -10.10 -5.62 12.96
N ASP A 222 -10.99 -6.13 12.12
CA ASP A 222 -10.93 -7.50 11.64
C ASP A 222 -9.66 -7.71 10.81
N VAL A 223 -9.03 -8.87 10.94
CA VAL A 223 -7.77 -9.17 10.28
C VAL A 223 -7.92 -10.34 9.32
N ASN A 224 -7.67 -10.10 8.04
CA ASN A 224 -7.64 -11.15 7.03
C ASN A 224 -6.23 -11.74 6.91
N MET A 225 -6.07 -13.03 7.29
CA MET A 225 -4.81 -13.79 7.22
C MET A 225 -4.76 -14.72 6.00
N SER A 226 -5.75 -14.67 5.09
CA SER A 226 -5.79 -15.54 3.91
C SER A 226 -4.53 -15.37 3.06
N GLY A 227 -3.93 -16.50 2.67
CA GLY A 227 -2.69 -16.52 1.89
C GLY A 227 -1.40 -16.32 2.71
N ILE A 228 -1.51 -16.23 4.03
CA ILE A 228 -0.37 -16.16 4.94
C ILE A 228 -0.18 -17.51 5.62
N ASP A 229 0.99 -18.12 5.46
CA ASP A 229 1.40 -19.28 6.24
C ASP A 229 1.87 -18.81 7.62
N TRP A 230 0.94 -18.84 8.58
CA TRP A 230 1.17 -18.37 9.93
C TRP A 230 2.03 -19.36 10.72
N GLN A 231 3.12 -18.87 11.28
CA GLN A 231 3.87 -19.61 12.29
C GLN A 231 3.26 -19.32 13.66
N ALA A 232 2.79 -20.36 14.34
CA ALA A 232 2.19 -20.16 15.65
C ALA A 232 3.15 -19.46 16.61
N LEU A 233 2.64 -18.54 17.42
CA LEU A 233 3.47 -17.82 18.38
C LEU A 233 3.89 -18.75 19.52
N ASN A 234 5.15 -18.65 20.00
CA ASN A 234 5.62 -19.38 21.19
C ASN A 234 5.64 -20.91 21.01
N VAL A 235 6.25 -21.40 19.91
CA VAL A 235 6.32 -22.84 19.56
C VAL A 235 7.58 -23.55 20.03
N SER A 236 8.56 -22.83 20.59
CA SER A 236 9.85 -23.38 21.01
C SER A 236 10.20 -22.97 22.43
N GLU A 237 10.93 -23.83 23.12
CA GLU A 237 11.51 -23.52 24.42
C GLU A 237 12.28 -22.18 24.38
N PRO A 238 12.20 -21.37 25.42
CA PRO A 238 11.67 -21.63 26.77
C PRO A 238 10.16 -21.36 26.95
N TYR A 239 9.35 -21.13 25.92
CA TYR A 239 7.91 -20.81 25.99
C TYR A 239 7.60 -19.59 26.90
N ASP A 240 8.45 -18.57 26.83
CA ASP A 240 8.47 -17.45 27.77
C ASP A 240 7.75 -16.19 27.28
N ARG A 241 7.06 -16.30 26.14
CA ARG A 241 6.29 -15.19 25.59
C ARG A 241 4.95 -15.08 26.31
N LEU A 242 4.90 -14.21 27.31
CA LEU A 242 3.67 -13.94 28.03
C LEU A 242 2.82 -12.93 27.24
N VAL A 243 1.58 -13.32 26.90
CA VAL A 243 0.71 -12.56 26.02
C VAL A 243 -0.64 -12.29 26.68
N HIS A 244 -1.07 -11.03 26.65
CA HIS A 244 -2.46 -10.66 26.87
C HIS A 244 -3.05 -10.15 25.55
N PHE A 245 -3.86 -10.95 24.90
CA PHE A 245 -4.46 -10.64 23.61
C PHE A 245 -5.95 -10.37 23.77
N ASP A 246 -6.35 -9.13 23.50
CA ASP A 246 -7.77 -8.73 23.46
C ASP A 246 -8.22 -8.55 22.01
N GLY A 247 -9.04 -9.48 21.52
CA GLY A 247 -9.65 -9.38 20.19
C GLY A 247 -10.65 -8.24 20.09
N ASN A 248 -11.10 -7.65 21.22
CA ASN A 248 -12.02 -6.51 21.27
C ASN A 248 -13.30 -6.70 20.43
N GLY A 249 -13.75 -7.95 20.29
CA GLY A 249 -14.90 -8.33 19.47
C GLY A 249 -14.62 -8.48 17.97
N HIS A 250 -13.38 -8.31 17.54
CA HIS A 250 -12.98 -8.50 16.15
C HIS A 250 -12.65 -9.95 15.79
N VAL A 251 -12.52 -10.20 14.48
CA VAL A 251 -12.35 -11.52 13.90
C VAL A 251 -11.02 -11.62 13.14
N ILE A 252 -10.33 -12.75 13.32
CA ILE A 252 -9.24 -13.20 12.44
C ILE A 252 -9.85 -14.18 11.42
N LYS A 253 -9.68 -13.89 10.14
CA LYS A 253 -10.19 -14.72 9.04
C LYS A 253 -9.07 -15.40 8.27
N GLY A 254 -9.28 -16.68 7.90
CA GLY A 254 -8.39 -17.41 7.02
C GLY A 254 -7.02 -17.73 7.65
N LEU A 255 -6.99 -17.98 8.95
CA LEU A 255 -5.77 -18.40 9.66
C LEU A 255 -5.32 -19.76 9.13
N LYS A 256 -4.13 -19.82 8.50
CA LYS A 256 -3.50 -21.08 8.06
C LYS A 256 -2.23 -21.32 8.84
N SER A 257 -2.17 -22.44 9.56
CA SER A 257 -1.00 -22.82 10.38
C SER A 257 -0.72 -24.31 10.27
N GLN A 258 0.55 -24.67 10.16
CA GLN A 258 0.96 -26.09 10.06
C GLN A 258 2.23 -26.38 10.87
N GLY A 259 2.36 -27.62 11.33
CA GLY A 259 3.53 -28.12 12.06
C GLY A 259 3.26 -28.42 13.52
N ASN A 260 4.30 -28.37 14.36
CA ASN A 260 4.16 -28.60 15.80
C ASN A 260 3.40 -27.43 16.45
N TYR A 261 2.42 -27.76 17.28
CA TYR A 261 1.56 -26.79 17.97
C TYR A 261 0.86 -25.80 17.01
N ALA A 262 0.52 -26.28 15.78
CA ALA A 262 -0.15 -25.44 14.79
C ALA A 262 -1.45 -24.83 15.34
N SER A 263 -1.52 -23.49 15.33
CA SER A 263 -2.57 -22.72 15.98
C SER A 263 -2.28 -21.22 15.82
N LEU A 264 -3.10 -20.34 16.41
CA LEU A 264 -2.75 -18.91 16.55
C LEU A 264 -1.58 -18.77 17.55
N PHE A 265 -1.68 -19.39 18.73
CA PHE A 265 -0.62 -19.44 19.75
C PHE A 265 -0.18 -20.90 19.92
N GLY A 266 1.07 -21.22 19.64
CA GLY A 266 1.60 -22.58 19.84
C GLY A 266 1.43 -23.01 21.29
N VAL A 267 2.02 -22.23 22.21
CA VAL A 267 1.76 -22.32 23.64
C VAL A 267 1.25 -20.96 24.13
N LEU A 268 0.02 -20.91 24.55
CA LEU A 268 -0.57 -19.70 25.13
C LEU A 268 -0.19 -19.60 26.61
N CYS A 269 0.78 -18.73 26.89
CA CYS A 269 1.14 -18.34 28.24
C CYS A 269 0.55 -16.96 28.50
N GLY A 270 -0.64 -16.90 29.09
CA GLY A 270 -1.33 -15.64 29.37
C GLY A 270 -2.82 -15.70 29.06
N VAL A 271 -3.36 -14.64 28.52
CA VAL A 271 -4.80 -14.45 28.31
C VAL A 271 -5.09 -14.15 26.84
N CYS A 272 -6.11 -14.80 26.30
CA CYS A 272 -6.75 -14.39 25.06
C CYS A 272 -8.25 -14.27 25.31
N LYS A 273 -8.84 -13.14 24.91
CA LYS A 273 -10.27 -12.85 25.13
C LYS A 273 -10.89 -12.09 23.98
N ASN A 274 -12.22 -12.12 23.88
CA ASN A 274 -13.03 -11.32 22.95
C ASN A 274 -12.61 -11.48 21.48
N LEU A 275 -12.13 -12.66 21.06
CA LEU A 275 -11.60 -12.94 19.73
C LEU A 275 -12.49 -13.94 19.01
N GLY A 276 -12.86 -13.63 17.76
CA GLY A 276 -13.41 -14.57 16.79
C GLY A 276 -12.31 -15.08 15.85
N ILE A 277 -12.35 -16.37 15.47
CA ILE A 277 -11.50 -16.92 14.38
C ILE A 277 -12.42 -17.71 13.46
N VAL A 278 -12.38 -17.38 12.15
CA VAL A 278 -13.20 -18.02 11.13
C VAL A 278 -12.35 -18.50 9.95
N ASP A 279 -12.83 -19.51 9.23
CA ASP A 279 -12.17 -20.07 8.05
C ASP A 279 -10.71 -20.49 8.34
N ALA A 280 -10.45 -21.11 9.51
CA ALA A 280 -9.12 -21.55 9.89
C ALA A 280 -8.77 -22.91 9.24
N ASP A 281 -7.53 -23.04 8.73
CA ASP A 281 -6.93 -24.26 8.19
C ASP A 281 -5.71 -24.64 9.06
N ILE A 282 -5.88 -25.64 9.93
CA ILE A 282 -4.87 -26.03 10.92
C ILE A 282 -4.44 -27.48 10.67
N VAL A 283 -3.15 -27.68 10.37
CA VAL A 283 -2.54 -29.00 10.18
C VAL A 283 -1.47 -29.21 11.23
N ALA A 284 -1.83 -29.84 12.34
CA ALA A 284 -0.94 -30.05 13.48
C ALA A 284 -0.24 -31.42 13.43
N GLN A 285 1.05 -31.45 13.80
CA GLN A 285 1.83 -32.69 13.97
C GLN A 285 1.80 -33.15 15.44
N ASN A 286 2.03 -32.26 16.40
CA ASN A 286 1.99 -32.53 17.83
C ASN A 286 1.22 -31.42 18.52
N GLY A 287 0.07 -31.72 19.11
CA GLY A 287 -0.79 -30.72 19.70
C GLY A 287 -1.18 -29.64 18.72
N GLY A 288 -2.42 -29.27 18.70
CA GLY A 288 -2.90 -28.21 17.80
C GLY A 288 -4.31 -27.82 18.17
N GLY A 289 -4.68 -26.66 17.70
CA GLY A 289 -6.00 -26.09 17.89
C GLY A 289 -6.14 -24.76 17.17
N ILE A 290 -7.37 -24.28 16.98
CA ILE A 290 -7.54 -23.00 16.29
C ILE A 290 -6.88 -21.86 17.08
N LEU A 291 -7.11 -21.82 18.41
CA LEU A 291 -6.59 -20.75 19.25
C LEU A 291 -5.20 -21.06 19.79
N ALA A 292 -5.01 -22.25 20.38
CA ALA A 292 -3.75 -22.65 20.98
C ALA A 292 -3.51 -24.15 20.81
N GLY A 293 -2.24 -24.52 20.60
CA GLY A 293 -1.81 -25.92 20.61
C GLY A 293 -1.70 -26.46 22.04
N TYR A 294 -1.31 -25.62 22.96
CA TYR A 294 -1.24 -25.89 24.39
C TYR A 294 -1.53 -24.61 25.17
N VAL A 295 -2.13 -24.75 26.36
CA VAL A 295 -2.37 -23.62 27.30
C VAL A 295 -1.66 -23.93 28.58
N GLY A 296 -0.78 -23.03 29.03
CA GLY A 296 -0.04 -23.22 30.26
C GLY A 296 0.69 -21.95 30.70
N ILE A 297 1.01 -21.88 31.97
CA ILE A 297 1.88 -20.85 32.54
C ILE A 297 3.24 -21.53 32.80
N LYS A 298 4.33 -20.96 32.31
CA LYS A 298 5.65 -21.38 32.71
C LYS A 298 5.82 -20.99 34.19
N ILE A 299 5.87 -22.00 35.07
CA ILE A 299 6.35 -21.81 36.42
C ILE A 299 7.87 -21.64 36.30
N PRO A 300 8.47 -20.53 36.76
CA PRO A 300 9.91 -20.42 36.83
C PRO A 300 10.46 -21.59 37.65
N THR A 301 11.45 -22.29 37.10
CA THR A 301 12.07 -23.48 37.75
C THR A 301 12.79 -23.15 39.07
N SER A 302 12.85 -21.88 39.45
CA SER A 302 13.43 -21.41 40.73
C SER A 302 12.48 -21.52 41.93
N ASP A 303 11.18 -21.79 41.72
CA ASP A 303 10.21 -21.87 42.82
C ASP A 303 9.70 -23.32 43.02
N VAL A 304 10.61 -24.28 42.95
CA VAL A 304 10.35 -25.58 43.60
C VAL A 304 10.40 -25.31 45.08
N LEU A 305 9.25 -25.05 45.69
CA LEU A 305 9.07 -25.12 47.13
C LEU A 305 9.41 -26.52 47.57
N THR A 306 10.61 -26.72 48.06
CA THR A 306 10.93 -27.87 48.93
C THR A 306 10.19 -27.62 50.24
N GLY A 307 9.03 -28.21 50.37
CA GLY A 307 8.28 -28.33 51.62
C GLY A 307 8.00 -29.76 51.90
#